data_a7bfb2445312799af9bb886f65092fbd
#
_entry.id   a7bfb2445312799af9bb886f65092fbd
#
_cell.length_a   1.000
_cell.length_b   1.000
_cell.length_c   1.000
_cell.angle_alpha   90.00
_cell.angle_beta   90.00
_cell.angle_gamma   90.00
#
_symmetry.space_group_name_H-M   'P 1'
#
loop_
_entity.id
_entity.type
_entity.pdbx_description
1 polymer ?
#
loop_
_entity_poly.entity_id
_entity_poly.type
_entity_poly.pdbx_seq_one_letter_code
_entity_poly.pdbx_strand_id
1 'polypeptide(L)'
;MLKEITETIKRLSGSILLLLLSFAIRRRKEYVAIGSWGGENYIDNGRYLAEYICKNRKDLKVFWVGTKKTRDEVEKKLSPYRFLEKDTVSANIALLKCRYMFFSQMHNYDISSYNVYRKAT
;
A
#
# COMPACT_ATOMS: atom_id res chain seq x y z
N MET A 1 13.72 17.05 19.09
CA MET A 1 13.02 16.30 20.16
C MET A 1 11.51 16.47 20.11
N LEU A 2 10.97 17.69 20.18
CA LEU A 2 9.52 17.91 20.07
C LEU A 2 8.93 17.42 18.74
N LYS A 3 9.65 17.60 17.64
CA LYS A 3 9.23 17.16 16.32
C LYS A 3 9.10 15.63 16.24
N GLU A 4 10.06 14.90 16.82
CA GLU A 4 10.05 13.44 16.87
C GLU A 4 8.89 12.91 17.72
N ILE A 5 8.61 13.56 18.84
CA ILE A 5 7.49 13.22 19.73
C ILE A 5 6.17 13.44 18.96
N THR A 6 6.04 14.58 18.30
CA THR A 6 4.84 14.91 17.51
C THR A 6 4.60 13.88 16.40
N GLU A 7 5.64 13.49 15.66
CA GLU A 7 5.54 12.49 14.61
C GLU A 7 5.16 11.11 15.17
N THR A 8 5.73 10.73 16.32
CA THR A 8 5.40 9.48 16.99
C THR A 8 3.94 9.47 17.43
N ILE A 9 3.46 10.56 18.02
CA ILE A 9 2.05 10.70 18.43
C ILE A 9 1.12 10.62 17.23
N LYS A 10 1.45 11.31 16.14
CA LYS A 10 0.70 11.24 14.88
C LYS A 10 0.59 9.82 14.37
N ARG A 11 1.71 9.11 14.32
CA ARG A 11 1.76 7.73 13.84
C ARG A 11 0.94 6.81 14.72
N LEU A 12 1.05 6.92 16.03
CA LEU A 12 0.28 6.11 16.98
C LEU A 12 -1.21 6.40 16.85
N SER A 13 -1.59 7.68 16.82
CA SER A 13 -3.00 8.08 16.67
C SER A 13 -3.58 7.58 15.35
N GLY A 14 -2.84 7.74 14.25
CA GLY A 14 -3.24 7.25 12.94
C GLY A 14 -3.37 5.74 12.91
N SER A 15 -2.44 5.01 13.53
CA SER A 15 -2.49 3.56 13.59
C SER A 15 -3.67 3.05 14.41
N ILE A 16 -3.98 3.72 15.52
CA ILE A 16 -5.16 3.38 16.33
C ILE A 16 -6.45 3.60 15.52
N LEU A 17 -6.56 4.74 14.84
CA LEU A 17 -7.72 5.05 14.01
C LEU A 17 -7.88 4.01 12.89
N LEU A 18 -6.79 3.66 12.21
CA LEU A 18 -6.82 2.64 11.15
C LEU A 18 -7.18 1.26 11.70
N LEU A 19 -6.71 0.93 12.89
CA LEU A 19 -7.09 -0.31 13.55
C LEU A 19 -8.59 -0.36 13.83
N LEU A 20 -9.17 0.74 14.32
CA LEU A 20 -10.63 0.85 14.55
C LEU A 20 -11.40 0.74 13.23
N LEU A 21 -10.94 1.43 12.18
CA LEU A 21 -11.55 1.34 10.86
C LEU A 21 -11.46 -0.06 10.27
N SER A 22 -10.43 -0.84 10.61
CA SER A 22 -10.26 -2.20 10.10
C SER A 22 -11.38 -3.15 10.58
N PHE A 23 -12.08 -2.83 11.66
CA PHE A 23 -13.25 -3.59 12.09
C PHE A 23 -14.47 -3.29 11.25
N ALA A 24 -14.59 -2.07 10.70
CA ALA A 24 -15.72 -1.64 9.88
C ALA A 24 -15.50 -1.92 8.39
N ILE A 25 -14.25 -1.83 7.93
CA ILE A 25 -13.89 -2.03 6.51
C ILE A 25 -13.59 -3.51 6.26
N ARG A 26 -14.34 -4.10 5.33
CA ARG A 26 -14.15 -5.50 4.95
C ARG A 26 -13.07 -5.63 3.89
N ARG A 27 -12.16 -6.58 4.08
CA ARG A 27 -11.14 -6.88 3.07
C ARG A 27 -11.77 -7.61 1.89
N ARG A 28 -11.30 -7.28 0.69
CA ARG A 28 -11.79 -7.86 -0.56
C ARG A 28 -10.73 -8.77 -1.17
N LYS A 29 -11.13 -9.98 -1.52
CA LYS A 29 -10.23 -11.00 -2.08
C LYS A 29 -9.63 -10.58 -3.42
N GLU A 30 -10.32 -9.76 -4.18
CA GLU A 30 -9.87 -9.26 -5.47
C GLU A 30 -8.85 -8.11 -5.38
N TYR A 31 -8.63 -7.56 -4.19
CA TYR A 31 -7.73 -6.42 -4.00
C TYR A 31 -6.37 -6.89 -3.50
N VAL A 32 -5.33 -6.52 -4.25
CA VAL A 32 -3.93 -6.89 -4.00
C VAL A 32 -3.08 -5.63 -3.92
N ALA A 33 -2.33 -5.47 -2.84
CA ALA A 33 -1.38 -4.39 -2.70
C ALA A 33 0.04 -4.91 -2.89
N ILE A 34 0.85 -4.20 -3.64
CA ILE A 34 2.25 -4.54 -3.89
C ILE A 34 3.09 -3.31 -3.59
N GLY A 35 4.13 -3.48 -2.78
CA GLY A 35 5.10 -2.45 -2.48
C GLY A 35 6.51 -3.00 -2.55
N SER A 36 7.46 -2.17 -2.94
CA SER A 36 8.85 -2.59 -3.12
C SER A 36 9.77 -1.41 -2.92
N TRP A 37 10.93 -1.66 -2.33
CA TRP A 37 11.99 -0.66 -2.18
C TRP A 37 11.51 0.64 -1.52
N GLY A 38 10.67 0.54 -0.50
CA GLY A 38 10.14 1.71 0.21
C GLY A 38 9.27 2.64 -0.63
N GLY A 39 8.86 2.20 -1.82
CA GLY A 39 8.09 3.01 -2.76
C GLY A 39 8.94 3.90 -3.66
N GLU A 40 10.26 3.88 -3.50
CA GLU A 40 11.17 4.75 -4.25
C GLU A 40 11.46 4.28 -5.68
N ASN A 41 11.25 3.00 -5.97
CA ASN A 41 11.56 2.42 -7.27
C ASN A 41 10.47 1.45 -7.70
N TYR A 42 10.15 1.49 -9.00
CA TYR A 42 9.22 0.55 -9.60
C TYR A 42 10.02 -0.49 -10.38
N ILE A 43 10.60 -1.44 -9.64
CA ILE A 43 11.52 -2.43 -10.19
C ILE A 43 11.34 -3.80 -9.53
N ASP A 44 12.14 -4.78 -9.98
CA ASP A 44 12.27 -6.11 -9.41
C ASP A 44 11.00 -6.97 -9.48
N ASN A 45 10.95 -7.97 -8.62
CA ASN A 45 9.89 -8.97 -8.61
C ASN A 45 8.51 -8.35 -8.40
N GLY A 46 8.41 -7.31 -7.60
CA GLY A 46 7.15 -6.60 -7.37
C GLY A 46 6.57 -6.03 -8.65
N ARG A 47 7.40 -5.39 -9.47
CA ARG A 47 7.00 -4.84 -10.76
C ARG A 47 6.51 -5.94 -11.70
N TYR A 48 7.27 -7.01 -11.86
CA TYR A 48 6.88 -8.11 -12.75
C TYR A 48 5.60 -8.79 -12.28
N LEU A 49 5.46 -8.99 -10.97
CA LEU A 49 4.24 -9.54 -10.41
C LEU A 49 3.03 -8.65 -10.69
N ALA A 50 3.17 -7.34 -10.46
CA ALA A 50 2.09 -6.39 -10.71
C ALA A 50 1.67 -6.37 -12.18
N GLU A 51 2.64 -6.30 -13.08
CA GLU A 51 2.37 -6.30 -14.52
C GLU A 51 1.75 -7.61 -14.99
N TYR A 52 2.24 -8.74 -14.47
CA TYR A 52 1.69 -10.06 -14.78
C TYR A 52 0.22 -10.17 -14.35
N ILE A 53 -0.09 -9.78 -13.13
CA ILE A 53 -1.46 -9.84 -12.61
C ILE A 53 -2.38 -8.94 -13.42
N CYS A 54 -1.95 -7.72 -13.71
CA CYS A 54 -2.73 -6.78 -14.49
C CYS A 54 -3.04 -7.29 -15.90
N LYS A 55 -2.11 -8.02 -16.50
CA LYS A 55 -2.25 -8.57 -17.84
C LYS A 55 -3.10 -9.86 -17.86
N ASN A 56 -2.89 -10.75 -16.90
CA ASN A 56 -3.41 -12.12 -16.93
C ASN A 56 -4.57 -12.40 -15.98
N ARG A 57 -4.71 -11.59 -14.92
CA ARG A 57 -5.74 -11.80 -13.90
C ARG A 57 -6.63 -10.55 -13.80
N LYS A 58 -7.56 -10.44 -14.75
CA LYS A 58 -8.49 -9.30 -14.79
C LYS A 58 -9.49 -9.29 -13.64
N ASP A 59 -9.63 -10.42 -12.95
CA ASP A 59 -10.44 -10.54 -11.73
C ASP A 59 -9.78 -9.89 -10.51
N LEU A 60 -8.48 -9.60 -10.57
CA LEU A 60 -7.74 -8.99 -9.47
C LEU A 60 -7.47 -7.52 -9.76
N LYS A 61 -7.55 -6.71 -8.70
CA LYS A 61 -7.20 -5.28 -8.74
C LYS A 61 -5.92 -5.07 -7.97
N VAL A 62 -4.87 -4.69 -8.70
CA VAL A 62 -3.56 -4.46 -8.12
C VAL A 62 -3.38 -2.99 -7.79
N PHE A 63 -2.93 -2.71 -6.59
CA PHE A 63 -2.55 -1.39 -6.16
C PHE A 63 -1.05 -1.37 -5.89
N TRP A 64 -0.33 -0.48 -6.54
CA TRP A 64 1.09 -0.27 -6.28
C TRP A 64 1.27 0.84 -5.29
N VAL A 65 1.97 0.55 -4.20
CA VAL A 65 2.28 1.53 -3.16
C VAL A 65 3.64 2.15 -3.46
N GLY A 66 3.67 3.44 -3.63
CA GLY A 66 4.91 4.13 -3.96
C GLY A 66 4.91 5.58 -3.50
N THR A 67 6.00 6.27 -3.80
CA THR A 67 6.14 7.70 -3.56
C THR A 67 5.79 8.48 -4.83
N LYS A 68 5.72 9.81 -4.72
CA LYS A 68 5.49 10.68 -5.87
C LYS A 68 6.52 10.45 -6.99
N LYS A 69 7.72 10.06 -6.62
CA LYS A 69 8.82 9.79 -7.56
C LYS A 69 8.47 8.67 -8.56
N THR A 70 7.73 7.67 -8.12
CA THR A 70 7.39 6.52 -8.97
C THR A 70 6.02 6.61 -9.61
N ARG A 71 5.23 7.62 -9.25
CA ARG A 71 3.85 7.75 -9.69
C ARG A 71 3.67 7.67 -11.20
N ASP A 72 4.39 8.52 -11.95
CA ASP A 72 4.23 8.60 -13.40
C ASP A 72 4.58 7.29 -14.09
N GLU A 73 5.64 6.62 -13.64
CA GLU A 73 6.07 5.35 -14.21
C GLU A 73 5.02 4.26 -13.95
N VAL A 74 4.50 4.19 -12.74
CA VAL A 74 3.48 3.20 -12.38
C VAL A 74 2.18 3.45 -13.14
N GLU A 75 1.74 4.69 -13.24
CA GLU A 75 0.51 5.04 -13.95
C GLU A 75 0.59 4.73 -15.44
N LYS A 76 1.77 4.84 -16.04
CA LYS A 76 1.98 4.43 -17.44
C LYS A 76 1.91 2.93 -17.63
N LYS A 77 2.44 2.16 -16.67
CA LYS A 77 2.58 0.70 -16.79
C LYS A 77 1.34 -0.06 -16.33
N LEU A 78 0.69 0.40 -15.30
CA LEU A 78 -0.46 -0.31 -14.72
C LEU A 78 -1.78 0.38 -15.07
N SER A 79 -2.08 1.46 -14.39
CA SER A 79 -3.29 2.26 -14.57
C SER A 79 -3.26 3.41 -13.58
N PRO A 80 -3.79 4.60 -13.92
CA PRO A 80 -3.87 5.72 -12.98
C PRO A 80 -4.61 5.40 -11.69
N TYR A 81 -5.55 4.48 -11.72
CA TYR A 81 -6.36 4.10 -10.57
C TYR A 81 -5.67 3.13 -9.63
N ARG A 82 -4.49 2.63 -9.99
CA ARG A 82 -3.81 1.55 -9.25
C ARG A 82 -2.60 2.03 -8.45
N PHE A 83 -2.29 3.30 -8.51
CA PHE A 83 -1.22 3.88 -7.72
C PHE A 83 -1.76 4.40 -6.39
N LEU A 84 -1.06 4.05 -5.30
CA LEU A 84 -1.33 4.58 -3.96
C LEU A 84 -0.08 5.30 -3.48
N GLU A 85 -0.21 6.58 -3.13
CA GLU A 85 0.88 7.31 -2.53
C GLU A 85 1.05 6.89 -1.07
N LYS A 86 2.19 6.28 -0.78
CA LYS A 86 2.50 5.71 0.54
C LYS A 86 2.26 6.70 1.68
N ASP A 87 1.70 6.21 2.77
CA ASP A 87 1.44 6.97 4.01
C ASP A 87 0.43 8.10 3.89
N THR A 88 -0.32 8.17 2.80
CA THR A 88 -1.47 9.08 2.72
C THR A 88 -2.72 8.43 3.32
N VAL A 89 -3.67 9.24 3.72
CA VAL A 89 -4.94 8.76 4.29
C VAL A 89 -5.70 7.90 3.27
N SER A 90 -5.81 8.37 2.03
CA SER A 90 -6.50 7.64 0.98
C SER A 90 -5.85 6.31 0.67
N ALA A 91 -4.51 6.26 0.65
CA ALA A 91 -3.78 5.02 0.44
C ALA A 91 -4.01 4.03 1.59
N ASN A 92 -3.96 4.49 2.83
CA ASN A 92 -4.18 3.63 3.99
C ASN A 92 -5.60 3.05 4.02
N ILE A 93 -6.61 3.84 3.65
CA ILE A 93 -7.99 3.36 3.55
C ILE A 93 -8.10 2.30 2.44
N ALA A 94 -7.48 2.53 1.29
CA ALA A 94 -7.47 1.55 0.21
C ALA A 94 -6.76 0.26 0.64
N LEU A 95 -5.64 0.37 1.38
CA LEU A 95 -4.90 -0.78 1.89
C LEU A 95 -5.73 -1.62 2.87
N LEU A 96 -6.59 -1.00 3.67
CA LEU A 96 -7.48 -1.73 4.55
C LEU A 96 -8.46 -2.63 3.79
N LYS A 97 -8.72 -2.35 2.52
CA LYS A 97 -9.58 -3.16 1.67
C LYS A 97 -8.82 -4.30 0.98
N CYS A 98 -7.50 -4.24 0.93
CA CYS A 98 -6.68 -5.25 0.26
C CYS A 98 -6.54 -6.51 1.11
N ARG A 99 -6.91 -7.66 0.54
CA ARG A 99 -6.77 -8.96 1.20
C ARG A 99 -5.32 -9.44 1.18
N TYR A 100 -4.61 -9.21 0.08
CA TYR A 100 -3.24 -9.68 -0.11
C TYR A 100 -2.28 -8.51 -0.21
N MET A 101 -1.15 -8.65 0.45
CA MET A 101 -0.08 -7.66 0.43
C MET A 101 1.24 -8.35 0.16
N PHE A 102 1.93 -7.90 -0.88
CA PHE A 102 3.26 -8.39 -1.25
C PHE A 102 4.27 -7.27 -1.07
N PHE A 103 5.37 -7.58 -0.44
CA PHE A 103 6.44 -6.61 -0.22
C PHE A 103 7.79 -7.31 -0.29
N SER A 104 8.82 -6.56 -0.67
CA SER A 104 10.15 -7.14 -0.90
C SER A 104 11.04 -7.12 0.33
N GLN A 105 10.85 -6.17 1.23
CA GLN A 105 11.68 -5.98 2.40
C GLN A 105 10.90 -6.07 3.70
N MET A 106 10.17 -5.03 4.03
CA MET A 106 9.38 -4.98 5.26
C MET A 106 8.05 -4.29 5.01
N HIS A 107 7.00 -4.76 5.66
CA HIS A 107 5.67 -4.20 5.53
C HIS A 107 5.62 -2.70 5.80
N ASN A 108 6.20 -2.26 6.92
CA ASN A 108 6.17 -0.85 7.29
C ASN A 108 7.03 0.03 6.39
N TYR A 109 7.99 -0.55 5.70
CA TYR A 109 8.84 0.17 4.76
C TYR A 109 8.23 0.23 3.36
N ASP A 110 7.71 -0.88 2.88
CA ASP A 110 7.22 -1.01 1.50
C ASP A 110 5.74 -0.66 1.33
N ILE A 111 4.91 -0.92 2.33
CA ILE A 111 3.46 -0.78 2.23
C ILE A 111 2.96 0.45 2.99
N SER A 112 3.13 0.49 4.29
CA SER A 112 2.66 1.60 5.11
C SER A 112 3.37 1.65 6.45
N SER A 113 3.71 2.87 6.89
CA SER A 113 4.22 3.11 8.23
C SER A 113 3.14 2.91 9.29
N TYR A 114 1.88 2.83 8.88
CA TYR A 114 0.73 2.66 9.76
C TYR A 114 0.27 1.21 9.79
N ASN A 115 -0.50 0.87 10.82
CA ASN A 115 -1.02 -0.49 10.97
C ASN A 115 -2.25 -0.69 10.06
N VAL A 116 -2.03 -1.25 8.87
CA VAL A 116 -3.09 -1.51 7.88
C VAL A 116 -3.25 -2.99 7.53
N TYR A 117 -2.53 -3.87 8.22
CA TYR A 117 -2.42 -5.28 7.81
C TYR A 117 -3.27 -6.25 8.64
N ARG A 118 -4.11 -5.77 9.54
CA ARG A 118 -5.00 -6.65 10.31
C ARG A 118 -5.88 -7.47 9.35
N LYS A 119 -5.83 -8.81 9.48
CA LYS A 119 -6.54 -9.77 8.62
C LYS A 119 -6.11 -9.75 7.13
N ALA A 120 -5.03 -9.08 6.77
CA ALA A 120 -4.42 -9.22 5.46
C ALA A 120 -3.54 -10.47 5.41
N THR A 121 -3.26 -10.94 4.21
CA THR A 121 -2.36 -12.06 3.95
C THR A 121 -1.15 -11.62 3.15
#